data_c498fa30ff17c8799156bf8462fe5f89
#
_entry.id   c498fa30ff17c8799156bf8462fe5f89
#
_cell.length_a   1.000
_cell.length_b   1.000
_cell.length_c   1.000
_cell.angle_alpha   90.00
_cell.angle_beta   90.00
_cell.angle_gamma   90.00
#
_symmetry.space_group_name_H-M   'P 1'
#
loop_
_entity.id
_entity.type
_entity.pdbx_description
1 polymer ?
#
loop_
_entity_poly.entity_id
_entity_poly.type
_entity_poly.pdbx_seq_one_letter_code
_entity_poly.pdbx_strand_id
1 'polypeptide(L)'
;GGKVTLIEKNKLGGTCLNVGCIPTKVLLHAAEALTEAKHMDNLGIQVSVNGIDWKAVQSRKEAVTNQLVNGVTGLMKANKIRVIEGTASFASKTALEVVKKDGTKENVPFDKVILATGSVPAVPPIPGVKENAACVDSTGALAFDHVPETLLVIGGGVIGMELATAYSRFGAKVTVVEAMPKLLPMM
;
A
#
# COMPACT_ATOMS: atom_id res chain seq x y z
N GLY A 1 -32.56 5.07 3.65
CA GLY A 1 -31.11 5.25 3.79
C GLY A 1 -30.75 6.68 4.17
N GLY A 2 -29.67 6.83 4.93
CA GLY A 2 -29.19 8.15 5.35
C GLY A 2 -28.49 8.89 4.22
N LYS A 3 -28.37 10.21 4.37
CA LYS A 3 -27.53 11.08 3.54
C LYS A 3 -26.08 10.90 4.00
N VAL A 4 -25.19 10.42 3.14
CA VAL A 4 -23.79 10.14 3.51
C VAL A 4 -22.87 11.09 2.79
N THR A 5 -21.93 11.67 3.54
CA THR A 5 -20.77 12.42 3.00
C THR A 5 -19.50 11.72 3.46
N LEU A 6 -18.63 11.37 2.52
CA LEU A 6 -17.30 10.82 2.78
C LEU A 6 -16.26 11.91 2.53
N ILE A 7 -15.36 12.08 3.48
CA ILE A 7 -14.25 13.03 3.36
C ILE A 7 -12.96 12.22 3.28
N GLU A 8 -12.19 12.42 2.21
CA GLU A 8 -10.95 11.70 1.95
C GLU A 8 -9.82 12.68 1.58
N LYS A 9 -8.71 12.62 2.29
CA LYS A 9 -7.57 13.52 2.05
C LYS A 9 -6.68 13.09 0.89
N ASN A 10 -6.68 11.81 0.54
CA ASN A 10 -5.80 11.22 -0.49
C ASN A 10 -6.61 10.59 -1.61
N LYS A 11 -6.72 9.26 -1.59
CA LYS A 11 -7.40 8.45 -2.61
C LYS A 11 -8.46 7.55 -1.96
N LEU A 12 -9.58 7.39 -2.62
CA LEU A 12 -10.59 6.41 -2.23
C LEU A 12 -10.00 4.99 -2.18
N GLY A 13 -10.50 4.16 -1.27
CA GLY A 13 -10.07 2.78 -1.11
C GLY A 13 -9.13 2.52 0.07
N GLY A 14 -8.61 3.58 0.71
CA GLY A 14 -7.78 3.48 1.92
C GLY A 14 -6.42 2.80 1.70
N THR A 15 -5.77 2.44 2.79
CA THR A 15 -4.41 1.87 2.80
C THR A 15 -4.33 0.55 2.04
N CYS A 16 -5.21 -0.40 2.33
CA CYS A 16 -5.15 -1.74 1.74
C CYS A 16 -5.14 -1.70 0.21
N LEU A 17 -6.02 -0.91 -0.38
CA LEU A 17 -6.20 -0.85 -1.81
C LEU A 17 -5.09 -0.05 -2.51
N ASN A 18 -4.66 1.06 -1.92
CA ASN A 18 -3.73 1.99 -2.59
C ASN A 18 -2.26 1.69 -2.32
N VAL A 19 -1.90 1.36 -1.07
CA VAL A 19 -0.51 1.25 -0.60
C VAL A 19 -0.31 0.09 0.38
N GLY A 20 -1.16 -0.93 0.34
CA GLY A 20 -1.12 -2.07 1.26
C GLY A 20 -1.32 -3.40 0.56
N CYS A 21 -2.42 -4.09 0.91
CA CYS A 21 -2.69 -5.47 0.51
C CYS A 21 -2.66 -5.68 -1.01
N ILE A 22 -3.37 -4.85 -1.76
CA ILE A 22 -3.53 -5.05 -3.20
C ILE A 22 -2.21 -4.91 -3.96
N PRO A 23 -1.48 -3.78 -3.89
CA PRO A 23 -0.21 -3.67 -4.60
C PRO A 23 0.81 -4.71 -4.13
N THR A 24 0.84 -5.06 -2.85
CA THR A 24 1.72 -6.11 -2.32
C THR A 24 1.40 -7.48 -2.93
N LYS A 25 0.11 -7.86 -3.03
CA LYS A 25 -0.31 -9.14 -3.61
C LYS A 25 -0.04 -9.19 -5.12
N VAL A 26 -0.13 -8.07 -5.83
CA VAL A 26 0.27 -8.02 -7.25
C VAL A 26 1.76 -8.30 -7.42
N LEU A 27 2.61 -7.71 -6.58
CA LEU A 27 4.06 -7.99 -6.61
C LEU A 27 4.37 -9.42 -6.22
N LEU A 28 3.75 -9.94 -5.15
CA LEU A 28 3.93 -11.33 -4.72
C LEU A 28 3.52 -12.31 -5.80
N HIS A 29 2.38 -12.10 -6.46
CA HIS A 29 1.91 -12.96 -7.53
C HIS A 29 2.88 -12.97 -8.74
N ALA A 30 3.39 -11.80 -9.13
CA ALA A 30 4.40 -11.73 -10.19
C ALA A 30 5.71 -12.44 -9.79
N ALA A 31 6.14 -12.29 -8.52
CA ALA A 31 7.32 -12.95 -7.97
C ALA A 31 7.13 -14.48 -7.88
N GLU A 32 5.92 -14.93 -7.55
CA GLU A 32 5.54 -16.34 -7.52
C GLU A 32 5.59 -16.97 -8.92
N ALA A 33 4.94 -16.33 -9.90
CA ALA A 33 4.97 -16.76 -11.29
C ALA A 33 6.41 -16.87 -11.83
N LEU A 34 7.29 -15.91 -11.48
CA LEU A 34 8.71 -15.99 -11.82
C LEU A 34 9.40 -17.21 -11.18
N THR A 35 9.07 -17.49 -9.92
CA THR A 35 9.63 -18.63 -9.19
C THR A 35 9.14 -19.95 -9.79
N GLU A 36 7.85 -20.05 -10.09
CA GLU A 36 7.26 -21.21 -10.75
C GLU A 36 7.92 -21.46 -12.12
N ALA A 37 8.05 -20.41 -12.95
CA ALA A 37 8.71 -20.51 -14.25
C ALA A 37 10.14 -21.05 -14.15
N LYS A 38 10.90 -20.66 -13.12
CA LYS A 38 12.27 -21.15 -12.88
C LYS A 38 12.35 -22.60 -12.43
N HIS A 39 11.25 -23.20 -11.96
CA HIS A 39 11.21 -24.56 -11.43
C HIS A 39 10.30 -25.49 -12.24
N MET A 40 9.89 -25.07 -13.43
CA MET A 40 9.06 -25.87 -14.34
C MET A 40 9.76 -27.16 -14.84
N ASP A 41 11.09 -27.17 -14.82
CA ASP A 41 11.91 -28.33 -15.12
C ASP A 41 11.63 -29.52 -14.19
N ASN A 42 11.28 -29.27 -12.93
CA ASN A 42 10.85 -30.32 -11.98
C ASN A 42 9.58 -31.07 -12.44
N LEU A 43 8.80 -30.45 -13.32
CA LEU A 43 7.61 -31.03 -13.95
C LEU A 43 7.88 -31.55 -15.35
N GLY A 44 9.14 -31.55 -15.81
CA GLY A 44 9.52 -31.92 -17.17
C GLY A 44 9.18 -30.87 -18.24
N ILE A 45 8.83 -29.64 -17.82
CA ILE A 45 8.48 -28.52 -18.72
C ILE A 45 9.69 -27.60 -18.84
N GLN A 46 10.23 -27.45 -20.04
CA GLN A 46 11.37 -26.56 -20.30
C GLN A 46 10.88 -25.14 -20.54
N VAL A 47 11.30 -24.20 -19.67
CA VAL A 47 10.98 -22.79 -19.78
C VAL A 47 12.28 -21.98 -19.69
N SER A 48 12.43 -21.00 -20.58
CA SER A 48 13.52 -20.02 -20.50
C SER A 48 13.00 -18.69 -19.97
N VAL A 49 13.57 -18.23 -18.87
CA VAL A 49 13.28 -16.90 -18.30
C VAL A 49 14.38 -15.95 -18.76
N ASN A 50 14.04 -15.01 -19.66
CA ASN A 50 15.01 -14.11 -20.28
C ASN A 50 15.23 -12.81 -19.49
N GLY A 51 14.53 -12.62 -18.37
CA GLY A 51 14.65 -11.45 -17.51
C GLY A 51 13.32 -10.99 -16.94
N ILE A 52 13.36 -9.85 -16.27
CA ILE A 52 12.20 -9.20 -15.66
C ILE A 52 12.11 -7.77 -16.21
N ASP A 53 10.99 -7.44 -16.85
CA ASP A 53 10.64 -6.04 -17.13
C ASP A 53 9.98 -5.44 -15.89
N TRP A 54 10.80 -4.83 -15.02
CA TRP A 54 10.33 -4.25 -13.77
C TRP A 54 9.32 -3.13 -14.00
N LYS A 55 9.49 -2.34 -15.07
CA LYS A 55 8.55 -1.28 -15.42
C LYS A 55 7.17 -1.86 -15.75
N ALA A 56 7.12 -2.97 -16.48
CA ALA A 56 5.87 -3.68 -16.77
C ALA A 56 5.22 -4.24 -15.48
N VAL A 57 6.02 -4.80 -14.56
CA VAL A 57 5.52 -5.26 -13.24
C VAL A 57 4.89 -4.11 -12.46
N GLN A 58 5.57 -2.97 -12.36
CA GLN A 58 5.05 -1.77 -11.68
C GLN A 58 3.78 -1.24 -12.36
N SER A 59 3.77 -1.16 -13.71
CA SER A 59 2.59 -0.73 -14.47
C SER A 59 1.39 -1.65 -14.24
N ARG A 60 1.61 -2.97 -14.16
CA ARG A 60 0.56 -3.94 -13.84
C ARG A 60 0.00 -3.70 -12.44
N LYS A 61 0.86 -3.47 -11.45
CA LYS A 61 0.46 -3.15 -10.07
C LYS A 61 -0.43 -1.90 -10.04
N GLU A 62 -0.03 -0.84 -10.72
CA GLU A 62 -0.79 0.40 -10.81
C GLU A 62 -2.13 0.22 -11.52
N ALA A 63 -2.15 -0.54 -12.63
CA ALA A 63 -3.38 -0.82 -13.37
C ALA A 63 -4.41 -1.53 -12.50
N VAL A 64 -4.01 -2.56 -11.73
CA VAL A 64 -4.90 -3.28 -10.80
C VAL A 64 -5.41 -2.36 -9.70
N THR A 65 -4.53 -1.57 -9.07
CA THR A 65 -4.91 -0.62 -8.04
C THR A 65 -5.92 0.40 -8.59
N ASN A 66 -5.65 1.00 -9.74
CA ASN A 66 -6.52 2.00 -10.35
C ASN A 66 -7.87 1.41 -10.76
N GLN A 67 -7.91 0.18 -11.27
CA GLN A 67 -9.16 -0.51 -11.59
C GLN A 67 -10.05 -0.64 -10.35
N LEU A 68 -9.49 -1.01 -9.20
CA LEU A 68 -10.24 -1.17 -7.96
C LEU A 68 -10.66 0.18 -7.36
N VAL A 69 -9.80 1.20 -7.41
CA VAL A 69 -10.16 2.57 -7.01
C VAL A 69 -11.33 3.10 -7.82
N ASN A 70 -11.31 2.86 -9.15
CA ASN A 70 -12.43 3.24 -10.04
C ASN A 70 -13.72 2.49 -9.66
N GLY A 71 -13.61 1.21 -9.29
CA GLY A 71 -14.75 0.44 -8.77
C GLY A 71 -15.36 1.05 -7.51
N VAL A 72 -14.51 1.40 -6.52
CA VAL A 72 -14.96 2.09 -5.29
C VAL A 72 -15.59 3.45 -5.63
N THR A 73 -14.99 4.21 -6.54
CA THR A 73 -15.54 5.50 -7.00
C THR A 73 -16.92 5.32 -7.64
N GLY A 74 -17.08 4.25 -8.43
CA GLY A 74 -18.38 3.88 -9.01
C GLY A 74 -19.43 3.56 -7.94
N LEU A 75 -19.04 2.82 -6.90
CA LEU A 75 -19.92 2.51 -5.77
C LEU A 75 -20.35 3.77 -5.00
N MET A 76 -19.45 4.76 -4.82
CA MET A 76 -19.82 6.04 -4.20
C MET A 76 -20.91 6.74 -5.02
N LYS A 77 -20.75 6.81 -6.34
CA LYS A 77 -21.72 7.41 -7.26
C LYS A 77 -23.05 6.67 -7.26
N ALA A 78 -23.03 5.34 -7.39
CA ALA A 78 -24.22 4.50 -7.41
C ALA A 78 -25.07 4.62 -6.14
N ASN A 79 -24.40 4.78 -4.99
CA ASN A 79 -25.04 4.97 -3.70
C ASN A 79 -25.32 6.43 -3.34
N LYS A 80 -25.08 7.37 -4.27
CA LYS A 80 -25.29 8.81 -4.08
C LYS A 80 -24.53 9.38 -2.87
N ILE A 81 -23.37 8.81 -2.57
CA ILE A 81 -22.47 9.29 -1.50
C ILE A 81 -21.73 10.51 -2.01
N ARG A 82 -21.86 11.62 -1.29
CA ARG A 82 -21.07 12.81 -1.57
C ARG A 82 -19.64 12.59 -1.12
N VAL A 83 -18.67 12.74 -2.03
CA VAL A 83 -17.25 12.67 -1.71
C VAL A 83 -16.67 14.08 -1.72
N ILE A 84 -15.96 14.45 -0.65
CA ILE A 84 -15.22 15.71 -0.53
C ILE A 84 -13.73 15.36 -0.38
N GLU A 85 -12.91 15.85 -1.30
CA GLU A 85 -11.46 15.71 -1.20
C GLU A 85 -10.89 16.80 -0.30
N GLY A 86 -10.36 16.40 0.86
CA GLY A 86 -9.82 17.34 1.83
C GLY A 86 -9.52 16.71 3.19
N THR A 87 -9.01 17.52 4.08
CA THR A 87 -8.71 17.15 5.48
C THR A 87 -9.77 17.73 6.40
N ALA A 88 -10.40 16.87 7.18
CA ALA A 88 -11.46 17.26 8.11
C ALA A 88 -10.91 17.48 9.53
N SER A 89 -11.46 18.44 10.21
CA SER A 89 -11.35 18.66 11.66
C SER A 89 -12.70 18.98 12.27
N PHE A 90 -12.87 18.75 13.57
CA PHE A 90 -14.10 19.14 14.26
C PHE A 90 -14.17 20.64 14.43
N ALA A 91 -15.17 21.27 13.82
CA ALA A 91 -15.49 22.68 14.07
C ALA A 91 -16.41 22.83 15.30
N SER A 92 -17.28 21.84 15.54
CA SER A 92 -18.18 21.78 16.69
C SER A 92 -18.59 20.34 16.99
N LYS A 93 -19.49 20.13 17.95
CA LYS A 93 -20.10 18.81 18.24
C LYS A 93 -20.98 18.27 17.11
N THR A 94 -21.36 19.11 16.15
CA THR A 94 -22.32 18.77 15.06
C THR A 94 -21.83 19.19 13.68
N ALA A 95 -20.57 19.63 13.54
CA ALA A 95 -20.01 20.07 12.26
C ALA A 95 -18.52 19.81 12.15
N LEU A 96 -18.10 19.44 10.93
CA LEU A 96 -16.69 19.36 10.53
C LEU A 96 -16.35 20.56 9.63
N GLU A 97 -15.15 21.10 9.79
CA GLU A 97 -14.50 21.97 8.81
C GLU A 97 -13.62 21.09 7.92
N VAL A 98 -13.81 21.18 6.61
CA VAL A 98 -13.01 20.47 5.62
C VAL A 98 -12.15 21.48 4.86
N VAL A 99 -10.83 21.32 4.94
CA VAL A 99 -9.87 22.09 4.14
C VAL A 99 -9.57 21.29 2.89
N LYS A 100 -9.96 21.81 1.72
CA LYS A 100 -9.74 21.17 0.41
C LYS A 100 -8.30 21.40 -0.08
N LYS A 101 -7.89 20.67 -1.12
CA LYS A 101 -6.55 20.79 -1.72
C LYS A 101 -6.23 22.18 -2.27
N ASP A 102 -7.24 22.93 -2.70
CA ASP A 102 -7.13 24.31 -3.17
C ASP A 102 -7.09 25.36 -2.03
N GLY A 103 -7.09 24.91 -0.78
CA GLY A 103 -7.12 25.76 0.42
C GLY A 103 -8.50 26.28 0.80
N THR A 104 -9.53 26.04 0.01
CA THR A 104 -10.90 26.46 0.38
C THR A 104 -11.43 25.62 1.54
N LYS A 105 -12.28 26.26 2.35
CA LYS A 105 -12.89 25.63 3.52
C LYS A 105 -14.37 25.39 3.30
N GLU A 106 -14.83 24.24 3.75
CA GLU A 106 -16.25 23.89 3.70
C GLU A 106 -16.69 23.38 5.08
N ASN A 107 -17.82 23.92 5.57
CA ASN A 107 -18.45 23.43 6.79
C ASN A 107 -19.48 22.34 6.46
N VAL A 108 -19.29 21.16 7.02
CA VAL A 108 -20.12 19.97 6.79
C VAL A 108 -20.85 19.60 8.08
N PRO A 109 -22.15 19.90 8.20
CA PRO A 109 -22.94 19.48 9.36
C PRO A 109 -23.19 17.98 9.32
N PHE A 110 -23.34 17.36 10.51
CA PHE A 110 -23.64 15.95 10.66
C PHE A 110 -24.51 15.66 11.90
N ASP A 111 -25.31 14.60 11.81
CA ASP A 111 -26.02 14.00 12.96
C ASP A 111 -25.18 12.89 13.61
N LYS A 112 -24.48 12.13 12.78
CA LYS A 112 -23.57 11.04 13.18
C LYS A 112 -22.29 11.13 12.39
N VAL A 113 -21.16 10.77 13.01
CA VAL A 113 -19.84 10.71 12.36
C VAL A 113 -19.20 9.36 12.60
N ILE A 114 -18.58 8.81 11.56
CA ILE A 114 -17.73 7.63 11.64
C ILE A 114 -16.28 8.10 11.47
N LEU A 115 -15.46 7.85 12.47
CA LEU A 115 -14.03 8.11 12.41
C LEU A 115 -13.31 6.91 11.79
N ALA A 116 -12.95 7.05 10.52
CA ALA A 116 -12.20 6.06 9.75
C ALA A 116 -10.92 6.71 9.18
N THR A 117 -10.16 7.36 10.06
CA THR A 117 -9.03 8.25 9.71
C THR A 117 -7.77 7.53 9.24
N GLY A 118 -7.77 6.19 9.30
CA GLY A 118 -6.64 5.37 8.86
C GLY A 118 -5.45 5.41 9.82
N SER A 119 -4.30 5.05 9.31
CA SER A 119 -3.02 5.01 10.03
C SER A 119 -1.89 5.53 9.14
N VAL A 120 -0.74 5.74 9.74
CA VAL A 120 0.50 6.07 9.05
C VAL A 120 1.57 5.03 9.42
N PRO A 121 2.55 4.75 8.53
CA PRO A 121 3.67 3.89 8.88
C PRO A 121 4.41 4.44 10.09
N ALA A 122 4.70 3.56 11.06
CA ALA A 122 5.52 3.91 12.21
C ALA A 122 7.01 3.89 11.80
N VAL A 123 7.73 4.94 12.13
CA VAL A 123 9.18 4.98 11.98
C VAL A 123 9.79 4.59 13.32
N PRO A 124 10.56 3.48 13.42
CA PRO A 124 11.18 3.07 14.68
C PRO A 124 12.21 4.12 15.12
N PRO A 125 12.39 4.33 16.44
CA PRO A 125 13.32 5.32 16.99
C PRO A 125 14.78 4.80 16.94
N ILE A 126 15.21 4.38 15.76
CA ILE A 126 16.58 3.91 15.50
C ILE A 126 17.37 5.10 14.94
N PRO A 127 18.51 5.48 15.56
CA PRO A 127 19.33 6.57 15.06
C PRO A 127 19.72 6.39 13.59
N GLY A 128 19.54 7.43 12.79
CA GLY A 128 19.86 7.43 11.36
C GLY A 128 18.75 6.94 10.42
N VAL A 129 17.77 6.19 10.89
CA VAL A 129 16.69 5.67 10.00
C VAL A 129 15.87 6.79 9.41
N LYS A 130 15.50 7.78 10.21
CA LYS A 130 14.64 8.88 9.76
C LYS A 130 15.37 9.86 8.83
N GLU A 131 16.66 10.03 9.04
CA GLU A 131 17.51 10.97 8.32
C GLU A 131 18.13 10.35 7.04
N ASN A 132 18.10 9.03 6.90
CA ASN A 132 18.71 8.33 5.76
C ASN A 132 17.70 8.21 4.61
N ALA A 133 18.00 8.89 3.50
CA ALA A 133 17.17 8.86 2.30
C ALA A 133 17.01 7.46 1.66
N ALA A 134 17.90 6.52 1.97
CA ALA A 134 17.77 5.13 1.52
C ALA A 134 16.77 4.33 2.37
N CYS A 135 16.33 4.86 3.52
CA CYS A 135 15.31 4.24 4.35
C CYS A 135 13.93 4.66 3.84
N VAL A 136 13.12 3.70 3.48
CA VAL A 136 11.74 3.90 3.04
C VAL A 136 10.78 3.10 3.91
N ASP A 137 9.55 3.54 4.00
CA ASP A 137 8.46 2.77 4.59
C ASP A 137 7.89 1.74 3.57
N SER A 138 6.85 1.01 3.96
CA SER A 138 6.20 0.03 3.09
C SER A 138 5.62 0.65 1.82
N THR A 139 5.19 1.91 1.86
CA THR A 139 4.67 2.63 0.68
C THR A 139 5.80 2.93 -0.29
N GLY A 140 6.94 3.41 0.21
CA GLY A 140 8.14 3.64 -0.58
C GLY A 140 8.68 2.35 -1.20
N ALA A 141 8.69 1.25 -0.43
CA ALA A 141 9.12 -0.04 -0.94
C ALA A 141 8.24 -0.59 -2.09
N LEU A 142 6.93 -0.30 -2.08
CA LEU A 142 6.04 -0.63 -3.20
C LEU A 142 6.30 0.20 -4.47
N ALA A 143 7.04 1.30 -4.37
CA ALA A 143 7.28 2.26 -5.43
C ALA A 143 8.72 2.27 -5.97
N PHE A 144 9.55 1.29 -5.62
CA PHE A 144 10.90 1.21 -6.18
C PHE A 144 10.88 1.17 -7.70
N ASP A 145 11.75 1.94 -8.32
CA ASP A 145 11.90 2.04 -9.78
C ASP A 145 12.69 0.87 -10.40
N HIS A 146 13.39 0.10 -9.56
CA HIS A 146 14.13 -1.11 -9.90
C HIS A 146 14.10 -2.12 -8.76
N VAL A 147 14.43 -3.36 -9.03
CA VAL A 147 14.68 -4.36 -7.99
C VAL A 147 16.05 -4.07 -7.36
N PRO A 148 16.12 -3.75 -6.05
CA PRO A 148 17.41 -3.47 -5.43
C PRO A 148 18.30 -4.71 -5.41
N GLU A 149 19.61 -4.54 -5.57
CA GLU A 149 20.57 -5.65 -5.44
C GLU A 149 20.58 -6.21 -4.01
N THR A 150 20.49 -5.31 -3.02
CA THR A 150 20.44 -5.65 -1.60
C THR A 150 19.29 -4.90 -0.93
N LEU A 151 18.57 -5.57 -0.05
CA LEU A 151 17.46 -5.00 0.71
C LEU A 151 17.60 -5.41 2.18
N LEU A 152 17.70 -4.41 3.06
CA LEU A 152 17.61 -4.60 4.51
C LEU A 152 16.18 -4.27 4.96
N VAL A 153 15.50 -5.23 5.58
CA VAL A 153 14.17 -5.06 6.15
C VAL A 153 14.28 -4.97 7.67
N ILE A 154 13.85 -3.85 8.24
CA ILE A 154 13.80 -3.64 9.69
C ILE A 154 12.38 -3.96 10.16
N GLY A 155 12.25 -5.05 10.90
CA GLY A 155 10.98 -5.60 11.39
C GLY A 155 10.53 -6.84 10.64
N GLY A 156 10.38 -7.95 11.37
CA GLY A 156 9.94 -9.25 10.87
C GLY A 156 8.42 -9.47 10.94
N GLY A 157 7.64 -8.40 10.93
CA GLY A 157 6.17 -8.47 10.87
C GLY A 157 5.65 -8.81 9.47
N VAL A 158 4.33 -9.01 9.34
CA VAL A 158 3.68 -9.50 8.10
C VAL A 158 4.05 -8.65 6.88
N ILE A 159 3.95 -7.32 6.97
CA ILE A 159 4.22 -6.41 5.85
C ILE A 159 5.68 -6.52 5.39
N GLY A 160 6.62 -6.48 6.34
CA GLY A 160 8.06 -6.61 6.05
C GLY A 160 8.38 -7.95 5.40
N MET A 161 7.81 -9.04 5.92
CA MET A 161 8.05 -10.39 5.40
C MET A 161 7.43 -10.63 4.01
N GLU A 162 6.25 -10.05 3.71
CA GLU A 162 5.66 -10.14 2.38
C GLU A 162 6.52 -9.40 1.33
N LEU A 163 6.96 -8.18 1.64
CA LEU A 163 7.85 -7.41 0.74
C LEU A 163 9.23 -8.08 0.61
N ALA A 164 9.81 -8.54 1.71
CA ALA A 164 11.05 -9.32 1.71
C ALA A 164 10.96 -10.53 0.78
N THR A 165 9.85 -11.28 0.86
CA THR A 165 9.60 -12.45 0.01
C THR A 165 9.49 -12.05 -1.46
N ALA A 166 8.72 -11.01 -1.79
CA ALA A 166 8.56 -10.56 -3.16
C ALA A 166 9.91 -10.15 -3.78
N TYR A 167 10.67 -9.28 -3.10
CA TYR A 167 11.94 -8.79 -3.60
C TYR A 167 13.03 -9.88 -3.67
N SER A 168 13.06 -10.80 -2.69
CA SER A 168 13.97 -11.95 -2.75
C SER A 168 13.71 -12.82 -3.98
N ARG A 169 12.45 -13.11 -4.29
CA ARG A 169 12.06 -13.88 -5.48
C ARG A 169 12.39 -13.15 -6.79
N PHE A 170 12.34 -11.83 -6.80
CA PHE A 170 12.80 -11.01 -7.93
C PHE A 170 14.33 -10.96 -8.05
N GLY A 171 15.08 -11.43 -7.05
CA GLY A 171 16.55 -11.55 -7.10
C GLY A 171 17.31 -10.64 -6.15
N ALA A 172 16.65 -9.85 -5.33
CA ALA A 172 17.32 -9.05 -4.30
C ALA A 172 17.94 -9.96 -3.22
N LYS A 173 19.15 -9.61 -2.76
CA LYS A 173 19.72 -10.19 -1.55
C LYS A 173 19.08 -9.53 -0.32
N VAL A 174 18.16 -10.24 0.32
CA VAL A 174 17.38 -9.70 1.43
C VAL A 174 17.95 -10.13 2.77
N THR A 175 18.07 -9.16 3.69
CA THR A 175 18.38 -9.39 5.10
C THR A 175 17.25 -8.81 5.95
N VAL A 176 16.75 -9.58 6.92
CA VAL A 176 15.71 -9.13 7.86
C VAL A 176 16.32 -9.00 9.24
N VAL A 177 16.08 -7.87 9.90
CA VAL A 177 16.45 -7.63 11.29
C VAL A 177 15.18 -7.52 12.13
N GLU A 178 15.05 -8.40 13.12
CA GLU A 178 13.90 -8.44 14.03
C GLU A 178 14.40 -8.41 15.47
N ALA A 179 13.78 -7.60 16.31
CA ALA A 179 14.12 -7.46 17.71
C ALA A 179 13.52 -8.57 18.59
N MET A 180 12.44 -9.19 18.15
CA MET A 180 11.78 -10.30 18.84
C MET A 180 12.48 -11.63 18.54
N PRO A 181 12.34 -12.66 19.43
CA PRO A 181 13.00 -13.96 19.27
C PRO A 181 12.58 -14.75 18.02
N LYS A 182 11.47 -14.40 17.39
CA LYS A 182 10.96 -15.05 16.17
C LYS A 182 10.36 -14.05 15.19
N LEU A 183 10.36 -14.41 13.92
CA LEU A 183 9.61 -13.69 12.89
C LEU A 183 8.11 -13.92 13.06
N LEU A 184 7.29 -12.99 12.57
CA LEU A 184 5.82 -13.06 12.61
C LEU A 184 5.29 -13.36 14.03
N PRO A 185 5.66 -12.57 15.05
CA PRO A 185 5.40 -12.90 16.45
C PRO A 185 3.90 -12.95 16.81
N MET A 186 3.04 -12.42 15.94
CA MET A 186 1.57 -12.42 16.11
C MET A 186 0.86 -13.60 15.41
N MET A 187 1.63 -14.54 14.84
CA MET A 187 1.11 -15.74 14.15
C MET A 187 1.49 -17.02 14.89
#